data_706bef59a3c7919062a2dcb8edb0b036
#
_entry.id   706bef59a3c7919062a2dcb8edb0b036
#
_cell.length_a   1.000
_cell.length_b   1.000
_cell.length_c   1.000
_cell.angle_alpha   90.00
_cell.angle_beta   90.00
_cell.angle_gamma   90.00
#
_symmetry.space_group_name_H-M   'P 1'
#
loop_
_entity.id
_entity.type
_entity.pdbx_description
1 polymer ?
#
loop_
_entity_poly.entity_id
_entity_poly.type
_entity_poly.pdbx_seq_one_letter_code
_entity_poly.pdbx_strand_id
1 'polypeptide(L)'
;MGNGMIVRWRISLAAACMATIFTAQAFADSTTIKIGASANMNATLITPDGPGPYPAILVLHTSGGLEPADLAFANRLAGEGYVALVPEFLAAYGISPQTRRASFTTYAEPIYGDFVAALQQLRTTPKVDGKRLGAVGFSNGGYFALWLAATNQIQAGVAYYGAVTGGGTDPGLDRFRQAFTARSAPVLILHGTNDGTVPFDRAAALDSFLTSIGAPHEFHSYDGADHRFDRTYGGANSAAASDAWTRTLAFLNANLRK
;
A
#
# COMPACT_ATOMS: atom_id res chain seq x y z
N MET A 1 40.19 -80.01 1.74
CA MET A 1 40.94 -78.96 1.12
C MET A 1 39.92 -78.14 0.26
N GLY A 2 39.43 -77.06 0.71
CA GLY A 2 38.43 -76.24 0.02
C GLY A 2 38.67 -74.79 0.33
N ASN A 3 39.22 -74.11 -0.67
CA ASN A 3 39.49 -72.67 -0.60
C ASN A 3 38.17 -71.87 -0.70
N GLY A 4 37.79 -71.19 0.38
CA GLY A 4 36.70 -70.22 0.40
C GLY A 4 37.19 -68.84 -0.06
N MET A 5 36.71 -68.38 -1.16
CA MET A 5 36.96 -67.03 -1.74
C MET A 5 36.03 -66.02 -1.11
N ILE A 6 36.56 -65.07 -0.31
CA ILE A 6 35.82 -64.03 0.30
C ILE A 6 35.74 -62.82 -0.69
N VAL A 7 34.54 -62.58 -1.24
CA VAL A 7 34.24 -61.39 -2.07
C VAL A 7 33.95 -60.27 -1.16
N ARG A 8 34.83 -59.24 -1.13
CA ARG A 8 34.61 -57.98 -0.44
C ARG A 8 33.90 -56.98 -1.34
N TRP A 9 32.64 -56.70 -1.02
CA TRP A 9 31.90 -55.61 -1.64
C TRP A 9 32.35 -54.25 -1.06
N ARG A 10 32.89 -53.37 -1.91
CA ARG A 10 33.16 -51.98 -1.56
C ARG A 10 31.90 -51.18 -1.87
N ILE A 11 31.21 -50.71 -0.83
CA ILE A 11 30.13 -49.75 -0.95
C ILE A 11 30.79 -48.34 -0.99
N SER A 12 30.78 -47.73 -2.17
CA SER A 12 31.18 -46.35 -2.31
C SER A 12 29.98 -45.44 -1.95
N LEU A 13 30.00 -44.85 -0.76
CA LEU A 13 29.06 -43.75 -0.44
C LEU A 13 29.52 -42.51 -1.20
N ALA A 14 28.78 -42.12 -2.24
CA ALA A 14 28.87 -40.80 -2.82
C ALA A 14 28.07 -39.82 -1.94
N ALA A 15 28.78 -39.01 -1.15
CA ALA A 15 28.18 -37.94 -0.41
C ALA A 15 27.80 -36.81 -1.39
N ALA A 16 26.50 -36.71 -1.73
CA ALA A 16 25.99 -35.55 -2.46
C ALA A 16 25.94 -34.35 -1.50
N CYS A 17 26.90 -33.44 -1.63
CA CYS A 17 26.88 -32.15 -0.99
C CYS A 17 25.79 -31.31 -1.64
N MET A 18 24.58 -31.25 -1.05
CA MET A 18 23.59 -30.25 -1.40
C MET A 18 24.07 -28.90 -0.87
N ALA A 19 24.65 -28.11 -1.74
CA ALA A 19 24.90 -26.68 -1.46
C ALA A 19 23.53 -25.97 -1.37
N THR A 20 23.05 -25.73 -0.15
CA THR A 20 21.97 -24.78 0.10
C THR A 20 22.48 -23.40 -0.28
N ILE A 21 22.06 -22.93 -1.46
CA ILE A 21 22.25 -21.54 -1.84
C ILE A 21 21.34 -20.72 -0.92
N PHE A 22 21.89 -20.18 0.18
CA PHE A 22 21.28 -19.09 0.90
C PHE A 22 21.34 -17.88 -0.04
N THR A 23 20.25 -17.60 -0.76
CA THR A 23 20.06 -16.30 -1.34
C THR A 23 19.96 -15.32 -0.18
N ALA A 24 21.01 -14.55 0.02
CA ALA A 24 20.95 -13.38 0.90
C ALA A 24 19.78 -12.54 0.41
N GLN A 25 18.74 -12.42 1.23
CA GLN A 25 17.66 -11.47 0.98
C GLN A 25 18.31 -10.09 1.07
N ALA A 26 18.55 -9.48 -0.07
CA ALA A 26 19.06 -8.12 -0.13
C ALA A 26 18.01 -7.23 0.52
N PHE A 27 18.39 -6.51 1.58
CA PHE A 27 17.53 -5.57 2.25
C PHE A 27 17.46 -4.32 1.37
N ALA A 28 16.25 -3.87 1.05
CA ALA A 28 16.02 -2.62 0.37
C ALA A 28 16.66 -1.45 1.16
N ASP A 29 17.34 -0.55 0.46
CA ASP A 29 17.92 0.65 1.08
C ASP A 29 16.80 1.52 1.67
N SER A 30 16.93 1.89 2.95
CA SER A 30 15.98 2.75 3.65
C SER A 30 16.65 4.04 4.10
N THR A 31 16.05 5.17 3.73
CA THR A 31 16.57 6.50 4.05
C THR A 31 15.45 7.43 4.51
N THR A 32 15.68 8.17 5.59
CA THR A 32 14.75 9.24 6.00
C THR A 32 15.04 10.49 5.18
N ILE A 33 14.00 11.03 4.56
CA ILE A 33 14.06 12.27 3.77
C ILE A 33 13.02 13.26 4.27
N LYS A 34 13.16 14.52 3.85
CA LYS A 34 12.16 15.56 4.08
C LYS A 34 11.34 15.77 2.81
N ILE A 35 10.03 15.86 2.98
CA ILE A 35 9.08 16.08 1.89
C ILE A 35 8.02 17.10 2.32
N GLY A 36 7.23 17.53 1.33
CA GLY A 36 6.07 18.40 1.54
C GLY A 36 6.35 19.87 1.16
N ALA A 37 5.27 20.59 0.95
CA ALA A 37 5.28 22.02 0.61
C ALA A 37 4.82 22.89 1.79
N SER A 38 3.80 22.44 2.55
CA SER A 38 3.23 23.16 3.69
C SER A 38 3.86 22.75 5.01
N ALA A 39 4.15 21.47 5.16
CA ALA A 39 4.86 20.92 6.31
C ALA A 39 6.14 20.21 5.86
N ASN A 40 7.24 20.50 6.55
CA ASN A 40 8.51 19.81 6.31
C ASN A 40 8.50 18.45 7.01
N MET A 41 7.71 17.50 6.47
CA MET A 41 7.46 16.22 7.10
C MET A 41 8.59 15.20 6.86
N ASN A 42 8.82 14.33 7.82
CA ASN A 42 9.66 13.16 7.63
C ASN A 42 8.96 12.16 6.72
N ALA A 43 9.74 11.47 5.92
CA ALA A 43 9.28 10.31 5.18
C ALA A 43 10.40 9.26 5.09
N THR A 44 10.04 7.99 5.12
CA THR A 44 10.97 6.89 4.87
C THR A 44 10.87 6.53 3.39
N LEU A 45 11.98 6.67 2.67
CA LEU A 45 12.14 6.22 1.29
C LEU A 45 12.80 4.83 1.31
N ILE A 46 12.15 3.85 0.72
CA ILE A 46 12.63 2.47 0.61
C ILE A 46 12.80 2.16 -0.87
N THR A 47 14.02 1.80 -1.26
CA THR A 47 14.38 1.60 -2.67
C THR A 47 14.78 0.16 -2.92
N PRO A 48 14.25 -0.51 -3.96
CA PRO A 48 14.71 -1.84 -4.35
C PRO A 48 16.19 -1.88 -4.73
N ASP A 49 16.79 -3.03 -4.60
CA ASP A 49 18.12 -3.29 -5.14
C ASP A 49 18.13 -3.21 -6.66
N GLY A 50 19.32 -2.92 -7.22
CA GLY A 50 19.51 -2.86 -8.67
C GLY A 50 19.34 -1.45 -9.26
N PRO A 51 19.43 -1.33 -10.58
CA PRO A 51 19.60 -0.04 -11.25
C PRO A 51 18.30 0.76 -11.43
N GLY A 52 17.12 0.13 -11.41
CA GLY A 52 15.86 0.78 -11.79
C GLY A 52 15.75 1.03 -13.32
N PRO A 53 14.89 1.96 -13.79
CA PRO A 53 13.94 2.72 -12.98
C PRO A 53 12.72 1.89 -12.53
N TYR A 54 12.27 2.12 -11.33
CA TYR A 54 11.14 1.43 -10.70
C TYR A 54 9.90 2.33 -10.62
N PRO A 55 8.66 1.79 -10.72
CA PRO A 55 7.48 2.52 -10.31
C PRO A 55 7.55 2.85 -8.82
N ALA A 56 6.90 3.93 -8.39
CA ALA A 56 6.93 4.36 -6.99
C ALA A 56 5.54 4.47 -6.39
N ILE A 57 5.45 4.14 -5.10
CA ILE A 57 4.21 4.09 -4.32
C ILE A 57 4.32 4.98 -3.09
N LEU A 58 3.36 5.90 -2.90
CA LEU A 58 3.10 6.49 -1.58
C LEU A 58 2.38 5.47 -0.72
N VAL A 59 2.93 5.15 0.45
CA VAL A 59 2.30 4.28 1.45
C VAL A 59 1.79 5.17 2.59
N LEU A 60 0.47 5.30 2.71
CA LEU A 60 -0.19 6.27 3.58
C LEU A 60 -0.82 5.56 4.78
N HIS A 61 -0.31 5.83 5.97
CA HIS A 61 -0.69 5.17 7.22
C HIS A 61 -2.10 5.51 7.71
N THR A 62 -2.58 4.81 8.72
CA THR A 62 -3.88 5.04 9.38
C THR A 62 -3.87 6.32 10.23
N SER A 63 -5.02 6.66 10.83
CA SER A 63 -5.13 7.73 11.82
C SER A 63 -4.41 7.45 13.16
N GLY A 64 -3.82 6.26 13.31
CA GLY A 64 -2.93 5.93 14.42
C GLY A 64 -1.53 6.55 14.29
N GLY A 65 -1.18 7.10 13.14
CA GLY A 65 0.17 7.53 12.81
C GLY A 65 0.97 6.43 12.14
N LEU A 66 2.26 6.67 11.91
CA LEU A 66 3.18 5.69 11.34
C LEU A 66 3.42 4.53 12.33
N GLU A 67 3.18 3.32 11.86
CA GLU A 67 3.37 2.07 12.62
C GLU A 67 4.41 1.17 11.94
N PRO A 68 5.05 0.23 12.67
CA PRO A 68 5.96 -0.74 12.06
C PRO A 68 5.34 -1.55 10.92
N ALA A 69 4.03 -1.80 10.96
CA ALA A 69 3.30 -2.50 9.90
C ALA A 69 3.29 -1.72 8.57
N ASP A 70 3.28 -0.38 8.60
CA ASP A 70 3.37 0.45 7.39
C ASP A 70 4.73 0.29 6.71
N LEU A 71 5.81 0.30 7.51
CA LEU A 71 7.16 0.07 7.03
C LEU A 71 7.36 -1.36 6.52
N ALA A 72 6.76 -2.36 7.20
CA ALA A 72 6.78 -3.75 6.74
C ALA A 72 6.07 -3.90 5.38
N PHE A 73 4.92 -3.25 5.19
CA PHE A 73 4.21 -3.24 3.92
C PHE A 73 5.04 -2.57 2.82
N ALA A 74 5.67 -1.43 3.11
CA ALA A 74 6.54 -0.72 2.19
C ALA A 74 7.78 -1.55 1.80
N ASN A 75 8.39 -2.28 2.76
CA ASN A 75 9.49 -3.21 2.48
C ASN A 75 9.04 -4.37 1.57
N ARG A 76 7.83 -4.91 1.76
CA ARG A 76 7.27 -5.94 0.85
C ARG A 76 7.11 -5.40 -0.55
N LEU A 77 6.62 -4.14 -0.72
CA LEU A 77 6.55 -3.49 -2.03
C LEU A 77 7.93 -3.32 -2.67
N ALA A 78 8.95 -2.98 -1.88
CA ALA A 78 10.32 -2.88 -2.39
C ALA A 78 10.85 -4.25 -2.85
N GLY A 79 10.56 -5.32 -2.12
CA GLY A 79 10.84 -6.69 -2.55
C GLY A 79 10.16 -7.09 -3.86
N GLU A 80 9.03 -6.47 -4.17
CA GLU A 80 8.31 -6.63 -5.43
C GLU A 80 8.76 -5.64 -6.52
N GLY A 81 9.81 -4.85 -6.28
CA GLY A 81 10.38 -3.92 -7.26
C GLY A 81 9.61 -2.60 -7.41
N TYR A 82 9.07 -2.08 -6.32
CA TYR A 82 8.51 -0.73 -6.22
C TYR A 82 9.35 0.12 -5.29
N VAL A 83 9.66 1.35 -5.65
CA VAL A 83 10.11 2.33 -4.65
C VAL A 83 8.93 2.69 -3.77
N ALA A 84 9.10 2.68 -2.45
CA ALA A 84 8.05 3.06 -1.51
C ALA A 84 8.44 4.30 -0.72
N LEU A 85 7.54 5.27 -0.61
CA LEU A 85 7.69 6.47 0.20
C LEU A 85 6.61 6.49 1.26
N VAL A 86 7.01 6.53 2.53
CA VAL A 86 6.12 6.45 3.70
C VAL A 86 6.20 7.76 4.49
N PRO A 87 5.30 8.74 4.24
CA PRO A 87 5.30 10.02 4.93
C PRO A 87 4.66 9.93 6.33
N GLU A 88 5.24 10.66 7.30
CA GLU A 88 4.70 10.84 8.66
C GLU A 88 3.70 12.02 8.71
N PHE A 89 2.66 11.98 7.89
CA PHE A 89 1.84 13.14 7.60
C PHE A 89 1.03 13.67 8.79
N LEU A 90 0.55 12.79 9.69
CA LEU A 90 -0.20 13.27 10.86
C LEU A 90 0.72 13.95 11.87
N ALA A 91 1.90 13.40 12.11
CA ALA A 91 2.89 13.98 13.03
C ALA A 91 3.36 15.36 12.57
N ALA A 92 3.52 15.57 11.26
CA ALA A 92 3.92 16.86 10.69
C ALA A 92 2.95 18.00 10.99
N TYR A 93 1.67 17.68 11.22
CA TYR A 93 0.61 18.63 11.57
C TYR A 93 0.19 18.58 13.05
N GLY A 94 0.93 17.82 13.89
CA GLY A 94 0.59 17.64 15.30
C GLY A 94 -0.76 16.93 15.52
N ILE A 95 -1.19 16.14 14.54
CA ILE A 95 -2.47 15.42 14.61
C ILE A 95 -2.25 14.09 15.35
N SER A 96 -2.98 13.91 16.44
CA SER A 96 -3.03 12.67 17.21
C SER A 96 -4.27 11.82 16.84
N PRO A 97 -4.34 10.56 17.30
CA PRO A 97 -5.56 9.75 17.13
C PRO A 97 -6.84 10.41 17.68
N GLN A 98 -6.72 11.24 18.73
CA GLN A 98 -7.85 11.98 19.34
C GLN A 98 -8.30 13.16 18.48
N THR A 99 -7.37 13.78 17.77
CA THR A 99 -7.63 14.95 16.89
C THR A 99 -7.68 14.57 15.41
N ARG A 100 -7.71 13.27 15.08
CA ARG A 100 -7.62 12.75 13.69
C ARG A 100 -8.61 13.38 12.70
N ARG A 101 -9.77 13.87 13.19
CA ARG A 101 -10.76 14.55 12.35
C ARG A 101 -10.18 15.76 11.62
N ALA A 102 -9.20 16.44 12.21
CA ALA A 102 -8.55 17.60 11.62
C ALA A 102 -7.85 17.28 10.27
N SER A 103 -7.43 16.02 10.05
CA SER A 103 -6.85 15.59 8.78
C SER A 103 -7.86 15.55 7.62
N PHE A 104 -9.16 15.43 7.92
CA PHE A 104 -10.23 15.43 6.92
C PHE A 104 -10.89 16.81 6.75
N THR A 105 -10.58 17.73 7.67
CA THR A 105 -11.19 19.08 7.71
C THR A 105 -10.12 20.16 7.57
N THR A 106 -9.63 20.70 8.67
CA THR A 106 -8.70 21.85 8.70
C THR A 106 -7.42 21.61 7.92
N TYR A 107 -6.86 20.40 7.99
CA TYR A 107 -5.58 20.07 7.36
C TYR A 107 -5.73 19.19 6.10
N ALA A 108 -6.95 18.94 5.62
CA ALA A 108 -7.15 18.08 4.46
C ALA A 108 -6.42 18.60 3.22
N GLU A 109 -6.62 19.88 2.85
CA GLU A 109 -5.97 20.48 1.69
C GLU A 109 -4.45 20.66 1.87
N PRO A 110 -3.93 21.14 3.02
CA PRO A 110 -2.48 21.17 3.27
C PRO A 110 -1.81 19.81 3.15
N ILE A 111 -2.35 18.74 3.78
CA ILE A 111 -1.83 17.37 3.70
C ILE A 111 -1.86 16.87 2.26
N TYR A 112 -2.97 17.07 1.56
CA TYR A 112 -3.08 16.71 0.15
C TYR A 112 -2.03 17.43 -0.71
N GLY A 113 -1.84 18.73 -0.51
CA GLY A 113 -0.81 19.53 -1.19
C GLY A 113 0.62 19.00 -0.94
N ASP A 114 0.90 18.59 0.30
CA ASP A 114 2.18 17.98 0.64
C ASP A 114 2.39 16.62 -0.04
N PHE A 115 1.34 15.81 -0.21
CA PHE A 115 1.44 14.57 -0.99
C PHE A 115 1.68 14.84 -2.48
N VAL A 116 1.04 15.87 -3.04
CA VAL A 116 1.33 16.29 -4.42
C VAL A 116 2.78 16.74 -4.56
N ALA A 117 3.31 17.52 -3.61
CA ALA A 117 4.71 17.90 -3.60
C ALA A 117 5.66 16.70 -3.45
N ALA A 118 5.31 15.72 -2.60
CA ALA A 118 6.05 14.47 -2.46
C ALA A 118 6.09 13.65 -3.76
N LEU A 119 4.97 13.58 -4.49
CA LEU A 119 4.91 12.95 -5.81
C LEU A 119 5.79 13.68 -6.84
N GLN A 120 5.83 15.02 -6.81
CA GLN A 120 6.74 15.78 -7.67
C GLN A 120 8.21 15.49 -7.34
N GLN A 121 8.56 15.38 -6.07
CA GLN A 121 9.91 14.99 -5.64
C GLN A 121 10.25 13.57 -6.09
N LEU A 122 9.33 12.60 -5.97
CA LEU A 122 9.52 11.24 -6.47
C LEU A 122 9.79 11.20 -7.98
N ARG A 123 9.16 12.08 -8.78
CA ARG A 123 9.39 12.13 -10.24
C ARG A 123 10.85 12.39 -10.62
N THR A 124 11.62 13.02 -9.76
CA THR A 124 13.03 13.35 -9.97
C THR A 124 13.99 12.53 -9.09
N THR A 125 13.46 11.63 -8.26
CA THR A 125 14.26 10.77 -7.38
C THR A 125 15.02 9.72 -8.21
N PRO A 126 16.31 9.50 -7.96
CA PRO A 126 17.06 8.44 -8.63
C PRO A 126 16.38 7.08 -8.50
N LYS A 127 16.52 6.24 -9.53
CA LYS A 127 15.88 4.92 -9.65
C LYS A 127 14.35 4.93 -9.75
N VAL A 128 13.66 6.07 -9.72
CA VAL A 128 12.21 6.17 -9.89
C VAL A 128 11.84 6.44 -11.35
N ASP A 129 10.87 5.69 -11.87
CA ASP A 129 10.15 6.09 -13.08
C ASP A 129 9.02 7.06 -12.71
N GLY A 130 9.27 8.34 -12.88
CA GLY A 130 8.34 9.40 -12.52
C GLY A 130 7.00 9.40 -13.28
N LYS A 131 6.83 8.54 -14.29
CA LYS A 131 5.56 8.35 -14.99
C LYS A 131 4.70 7.24 -14.41
N ARG A 132 5.24 6.43 -13.49
CA ARG A 132 4.60 5.26 -12.89
C ARG A 132 4.48 5.41 -11.39
N LEU A 133 3.59 6.31 -10.95
CA LEU A 133 3.37 6.63 -9.54
C LEU A 133 2.01 6.11 -9.09
N GLY A 134 1.96 5.52 -7.91
CA GLY A 134 0.74 5.06 -7.27
C GLY A 134 0.67 5.46 -5.81
N ALA A 135 -0.45 5.14 -5.17
CA ALA A 135 -0.60 5.24 -3.72
C ALA A 135 -1.34 4.02 -3.17
N VAL A 136 -0.90 3.55 -2.02
CA VAL A 136 -1.62 2.58 -1.18
C VAL A 136 -1.87 3.24 0.16
N GLY A 137 -3.11 3.30 0.58
CA GLY A 137 -3.48 3.95 1.83
C GLY A 137 -4.38 3.09 2.71
N PHE A 138 -4.22 3.26 4.01
CA PHE A 138 -4.90 2.51 5.05
C PHE A 138 -5.81 3.46 5.85
N SER A 139 -7.13 3.20 5.92
CA SER A 139 -8.09 4.03 6.65
C SER A 139 -7.99 5.51 6.25
N ASN A 140 -7.45 6.37 7.11
CA ASN A 140 -7.15 7.78 6.83
C ASN A 140 -6.29 7.94 5.57
N GLY A 141 -5.22 7.16 5.44
CA GLY A 141 -4.38 7.15 4.24
C GLY A 141 -5.14 6.69 2.99
N GLY A 142 -6.11 5.78 3.14
CA GLY A 142 -6.99 5.34 2.04
C GLY A 142 -7.84 6.47 1.48
N TYR A 143 -8.32 7.39 2.33
CA TYR A 143 -8.99 8.61 1.89
C TYR A 143 -8.12 9.44 0.95
N PHE A 144 -6.86 9.66 1.31
CA PHE A 144 -5.94 10.44 0.48
C PHE A 144 -5.51 9.69 -0.79
N ALA A 145 -5.33 8.38 -0.73
CA ALA A 145 -5.02 7.58 -1.92
C ALA A 145 -6.14 7.67 -2.95
N LEU A 146 -7.41 7.60 -2.52
CA LEU A 146 -8.57 7.82 -3.37
C LEU A 146 -8.60 9.24 -3.94
N TRP A 147 -8.30 10.25 -3.13
CA TRP A 147 -8.33 11.62 -3.60
C TRP A 147 -7.22 11.92 -4.63
N LEU A 148 -6.01 11.41 -4.41
CA LEU A 148 -4.91 11.52 -5.37
C LEU A 148 -5.26 10.84 -6.72
N ALA A 149 -5.93 9.69 -6.68
CA ALA A 149 -6.40 9.01 -7.89
C ALA A 149 -7.52 9.78 -8.59
N ALA A 150 -8.50 10.27 -7.83
CA ALA A 150 -9.61 11.06 -8.36
C ALA A 150 -9.14 12.27 -9.18
N THR A 151 -8.06 12.91 -8.75
CA THR A 151 -7.49 14.12 -9.36
C THR A 151 -6.32 13.83 -10.31
N ASN A 152 -6.08 12.57 -10.66
CA ASN A 152 -5.02 12.13 -11.60
C ASN A 152 -3.59 12.54 -11.19
N GLN A 153 -3.31 12.66 -9.89
CA GLN A 153 -1.94 12.88 -9.40
C GLN A 153 -1.08 11.62 -9.49
N ILE A 154 -1.73 10.46 -9.51
CA ILE A 154 -1.15 9.12 -9.60
C ILE A 154 -1.85 8.32 -10.71
N GLN A 155 -1.24 7.21 -11.13
CA GLN A 155 -1.77 6.31 -12.15
C GLN A 155 -2.55 5.12 -11.59
N ALA A 156 -2.45 4.86 -10.27
CA ALA A 156 -3.19 3.79 -9.59
C ALA A 156 -3.33 4.10 -8.10
N GLY A 157 -4.53 3.97 -7.54
CA GLY A 157 -4.81 4.15 -6.11
C GLY A 157 -5.35 2.89 -5.47
N VAL A 158 -4.87 2.51 -4.29
CA VAL A 158 -5.40 1.38 -3.50
C VAL A 158 -5.82 1.88 -2.13
N ALA A 159 -7.05 1.59 -1.74
CA ALA A 159 -7.61 1.96 -0.44
C ALA A 159 -8.01 0.72 0.36
N TYR A 160 -7.28 0.44 1.41
CA TYR A 160 -7.63 -0.55 2.43
C TYR A 160 -8.55 0.11 3.46
N TYR A 161 -9.78 -0.38 3.60
CA TYR A 161 -10.79 0.15 4.53
C TYR A 161 -10.76 1.69 4.59
N GLY A 162 -10.66 2.32 3.42
CA GLY A 162 -10.48 3.76 3.29
C GLY A 162 -11.58 4.54 3.99
N ALA A 163 -11.19 5.61 4.66
CA ALA A 163 -12.09 6.47 5.40
C ALA A 163 -13.01 7.26 4.46
N VAL A 164 -13.94 6.57 3.82
CA VAL A 164 -15.05 7.17 3.07
C VAL A 164 -16.10 7.55 4.08
N THR A 165 -15.93 8.70 4.70
CA THR A 165 -16.86 9.21 5.68
C THR A 165 -17.76 10.24 5.00
N GLY A 166 -18.99 10.30 5.37
CA GLY A 166 -19.96 11.26 4.83
C GLY A 166 -21.06 11.48 5.85
N GLY A 167 -21.22 12.71 6.23
CA GLY A 167 -22.23 13.16 7.18
C GLY A 167 -21.67 14.21 8.16
N GLY A 168 -22.44 15.22 8.45
CA GLY A 168 -22.04 16.36 9.28
C GLY A 168 -20.99 17.24 8.59
N THR A 169 -19.90 17.55 9.28
CA THR A 169 -18.82 18.42 8.76
C THR A 169 -17.70 17.63 8.07
N ASP A 170 -17.90 16.34 7.81
CA ASP A 170 -16.92 15.49 7.14
C ASP A 170 -17.18 15.45 5.64
N PRO A 171 -16.28 15.96 4.80
CA PRO A 171 -16.50 16.06 3.35
C PRO A 171 -16.39 14.72 2.60
N GLY A 172 -16.06 13.62 3.28
CA GLY A 172 -15.76 12.28 2.76
C GLY A 172 -16.33 11.93 1.39
N LEU A 173 -17.54 11.38 1.33
CA LEU A 173 -18.13 10.94 0.07
C LEU A 173 -18.44 12.12 -0.87
N ASP A 174 -18.81 13.29 -0.35
CA ASP A 174 -19.11 14.46 -1.18
C ASP A 174 -17.86 14.97 -1.90
N ARG A 175 -16.70 14.92 -1.26
CA ARG A 175 -15.43 15.23 -1.93
C ARG A 175 -15.19 14.29 -3.11
N PHE A 176 -15.42 13.00 -2.93
CA PHE A 176 -15.22 12.02 -4.00
C PHE A 176 -16.22 12.19 -5.14
N ARG A 177 -17.49 12.51 -4.83
CA ARG A 177 -18.50 12.84 -5.85
C ARG A 177 -18.12 14.07 -6.68
N GLN A 178 -17.41 15.03 -6.10
CA GLN A 178 -16.93 16.20 -6.82
C GLN A 178 -15.62 15.96 -7.59
N ALA A 179 -14.76 15.07 -7.09
CA ALA A 179 -13.41 14.87 -7.62
C ALA A 179 -13.33 13.77 -8.70
N PHE A 180 -14.07 12.65 -8.54
CA PHE A 180 -14.02 11.55 -9.50
C PHE A 180 -14.79 11.86 -10.79
N THR A 181 -14.21 11.41 -11.88
CA THR A 181 -14.80 11.43 -13.23
C THR A 181 -14.53 10.08 -13.91
N ALA A 182 -15.16 9.82 -15.06
CA ALA A 182 -14.86 8.66 -15.89
C ALA A 182 -13.40 8.60 -16.40
N ARG A 183 -12.62 9.68 -16.22
CA ARG A 183 -11.22 9.80 -16.64
C ARG A 183 -10.24 9.82 -15.46
N SER A 184 -10.73 9.61 -14.26
CA SER A 184 -9.87 9.50 -13.07
C SER A 184 -8.99 8.25 -13.15
N ALA A 185 -7.87 8.27 -12.46
CA ALA A 185 -7.01 7.10 -12.36
C ALA A 185 -7.76 5.93 -11.69
N PRO A 186 -7.50 4.68 -12.11
CA PRO A 186 -8.15 3.51 -11.54
C PRO A 186 -7.86 3.36 -10.06
N VAL A 187 -8.87 2.88 -9.31
CA VAL A 187 -8.74 2.61 -7.88
C VAL A 187 -9.17 1.17 -7.54
N LEU A 188 -8.47 0.57 -6.58
CA LEU A 188 -8.83 -0.68 -5.93
C LEU A 188 -9.30 -0.37 -4.50
N ILE A 189 -10.53 -0.77 -4.17
CA ILE A 189 -11.15 -0.57 -2.86
C ILE A 189 -11.30 -1.93 -2.20
N LEU A 190 -10.70 -2.09 -1.01
CA LEU A 190 -10.68 -3.32 -0.22
C LEU A 190 -11.31 -3.05 1.14
N HIS A 191 -12.43 -3.71 1.48
CA HIS A 191 -13.20 -3.37 2.68
C HIS A 191 -13.79 -4.59 3.38
N GLY A 192 -13.70 -4.64 4.72
CA GLY A 192 -14.33 -5.69 5.53
C GLY A 192 -15.82 -5.42 5.79
N THR A 193 -16.66 -6.45 5.71
CA THR A 193 -18.11 -6.27 5.95
C THR A 193 -18.46 -6.05 7.41
N ASN A 194 -17.55 -6.42 8.35
CA ASN A 194 -17.70 -6.21 9.78
C ASN A 194 -16.92 -4.97 10.30
N ASP A 195 -16.61 -4.02 9.42
CA ASP A 195 -15.86 -2.80 9.79
C ASP A 195 -16.71 -1.89 10.69
N GLY A 196 -16.40 -1.89 11.99
CA GLY A 196 -17.06 -1.05 12.98
C GLY A 196 -16.54 0.39 13.07
N THR A 197 -15.48 0.73 12.31
CA THR A 197 -14.87 2.08 12.33
C THR A 197 -15.28 2.91 11.12
N VAL A 198 -15.16 2.32 9.93
CA VAL A 198 -15.67 2.88 8.68
C VAL A 198 -16.75 1.93 8.17
N PRO A 199 -18.03 2.24 8.37
CA PRO A 199 -19.13 1.34 8.02
C PRO A 199 -19.08 0.91 6.56
N PHE A 200 -19.32 -0.38 6.31
CA PHE A 200 -19.25 -1.00 4.98
C PHE A 200 -20.13 -0.29 3.94
N ASP A 201 -21.29 0.22 4.35
CA ASP A 201 -22.22 0.95 3.47
C ASP A 201 -21.58 2.18 2.81
N ARG A 202 -20.55 2.76 3.45
CA ARG A 202 -19.80 3.89 2.88
C ARG A 202 -18.94 3.49 1.70
N ALA A 203 -18.24 2.36 1.82
CA ALA A 203 -17.46 1.80 0.71
C ALA A 203 -18.38 1.35 -0.43
N ALA A 204 -19.51 0.70 -0.12
CA ALA A 204 -20.52 0.30 -1.09
C ALA A 204 -21.18 1.51 -1.80
N ALA A 205 -21.39 2.61 -1.08
CA ALA A 205 -21.90 3.85 -1.68
C ALA A 205 -20.88 4.49 -2.64
N LEU A 206 -19.58 4.42 -2.32
CA LEU A 206 -18.52 4.88 -3.22
C LEU A 206 -18.46 4.00 -4.48
N ASP A 207 -18.48 2.68 -4.34
CA ASP A 207 -18.52 1.72 -5.45
C ASP A 207 -19.70 2.00 -6.40
N SER A 208 -20.90 2.14 -5.84
CA SER A 208 -22.12 2.45 -6.61
C SER A 208 -21.99 3.78 -7.34
N PHE A 209 -21.42 4.80 -6.70
CA PHE A 209 -21.18 6.09 -7.33
C PHE A 209 -20.15 5.99 -8.46
N LEU A 210 -19.01 5.35 -8.26
CA LEU A 210 -17.97 5.17 -9.29
C LEU A 210 -18.49 4.40 -10.49
N THR A 211 -19.30 3.34 -10.26
CA THR A 211 -20.03 2.61 -11.31
C THR A 211 -20.93 3.54 -12.10
N SER A 212 -21.72 4.38 -11.43
CA SER A 212 -22.70 5.27 -12.06
C SER A 212 -22.10 6.30 -13.01
N ILE A 213 -20.85 6.72 -12.75
CA ILE A 213 -20.12 7.69 -13.57
C ILE A 213 -19.12 7.04 -14.53
N GLY A 214 -19.00 5.70 -14.53
CA GLY A 214 -18.07 4.96 -15.37
C GLY A 214 -16.58 5.19 -14.99
N ALA A 215 -16.28 5.54 -13.74
CA ALA A 215 -14.91 5.68 -13.27
C ALA A 215 -14.23 4.31 -13.15
N PRO A 216 -12.96 4.15 -13.59
CA PRO A 216 -12.26 2.87 -13.50
C PRO A 216 -12.03 2.49 -12.03
N HIS A 217 -12.61 1.37 -11.58
CA HIS A 217 -12.41 0.89 -10.22
C HIS A 217 -12.65 -0.62 -10.09
N GLU A 218 -12.09 -1.18 -9.02
CA GLU A 218 -12.37 -2.52 -8.52
C GLU A 218 -12.79 -2.41 -7.05
N PHE A 219 -13.83 -3.14 -6.65
CA PHE A 219 -14.30 -3.21 -5.27
C PHE A 219 -14.34 -4.66 -4.81
N HIS A 220 -13.64 -4.95 -3.71
CA HIS A 220 -13.65 -6.27 -3.08
C HIS A 220 -14.03 -6.15 -1.61
N SER A 221 -15.13 -6.81 -1.24
CA SER A 221 -15.57 -6.95 0.15
C SER A 221 -15.06 -8.25 0.75
N TYR A 222 -14.70 -8.22 2.02
CA TYR A 222 -14.25 -9.38 2.79
C TYR A 222 -15.26 -9.68 3.89
N ASP A 223 -15.99 -10.78 3.72
CA ASP A 223 -17.05 -11.16 4.66
C ASP A 223 -16.50 -11.45 6.05
N GLY A 224 -17.11 -10.83 7.06
CA GLY A 224 -16.72 -10.93 8.47
C GLY A 224 -15.38 -10.29 8.84
N ALA A 225 -14.67 -9.67 7.90
CA ALA A 225 -13.42 -8.97 8.21
C ALA A 225 -13.67 -7.61 8.86
N ASP A 226 -12.84 -7.28 9.84
CA ASP A 226 -12.93 -6.05 10.64
C ASP A 226 -12.17 -4.88 10.00
N HIS A 227 -12.28 -3.70 10.63
CA HIS A 227 -11.35 -2.60 10.35
C HIS A 227 -9.91 -3.02 10.65
N ARG A 228 -8.95 -2.67 9.76
CA ARG A 228 -7.54 -3.05 9.90
C ARG A 228 -7.31 -4.58 9.79
N PHE A 229 -8.10 -5.27 8.97
CA PHE A 229 -7.98 -6.71 8.76
C PHE A 229 -6.58 -7.16 8.33
N ASP A 230 -5.80 -6.30 7.70
CA ASP A 230 -4.41 -6.54 7.30
C ASP A 230 -3.42 -6.57 8.48
N ARG A 231 -3.84 -6.10 9.66
CA ARG A 231 -3.04 -5.97 10.90
C ARG A 231 -3.61 -6.77 12.07
N THR A 232 -4.80 -7.36 11.89
CA THR A 232 -5.48 -8.15 12.91
C THR A 232 -5.42 -9.62 12.50
N TYR A 233 -4.85 -10.46 13.36
CA TYR A 233 -4.65 -11.87 13.07
C TYR A 233 -5.88 -12.71 13.45
N GLY A 234 -6.10 -13.80 12.68
CA GLY A 234 -7.12 -14.82 12.95
C GLY A 234 -8.37 -14.71 12.07
N GLY A 235 -9.04 -15.82 11.86
CA GLY A 235 -10.34 -15.93 11.18
C GLY A 235 -10.39 -15.26 9.81
N ALA A 236 -11.47 -14.52 9.57
CA ALA A 236 -11.74 -13.80 8.33
C ALA A 236 -10.64 -12.75 8.01
N ASN A 237 -10.05 -12.11 9.01
CA ASN A 237 -9.03 -11.07 8.82
C ASN A 237 -7.76 -11.62 8.15
N SER A 238 -7.26 -12.80 8.56
CA SER A 238 -6.06 -13.38 7.96
C SER A 238 -6.24 -13.76 6.49
N ALA A 239 -7.41 -14.30 6.13
CA ALA A 239 -7.76 -14.63 4.75
C ALA A 239 -7.88 -13.34 3.91
N ALA A 240 -8.59 -12.33 4.44
CA ALA A 240 -8.73 -11.02 3.82
C ALA A 240 -7.38 -10.34 3.58
N ALA A 241 -6.47 -10.35 4.58
CA ALA A 241 -5.14 -9.76 4.46
C ALA A 241 -4.31 -10.39 3.32
N SER A 242 -4.36 -11.74 3.21
CA SER A 242 -3.63 -12.47 2.18
C SER A 242 -4.15 -12.18 0.78
N ASP A 243 -5.48 -12.24 0.59
CA ASP A 243 -6.11 -11.94 -0.70
C ASP A 243 -5.93 -10.45 -1.08
N ALA A 244 -6.10 -9.53 -0.13
CA ALA A 244 -5.92 -8.11 -0.36
C ALA A 244 -4.52 -7.75 -0.85
N TRP A 245 -3.48 -8.38 -0.29
CA TRP A 245 -2.12 -8.22 -0.78
C TRP A 245 -1.97 -8.71 -2.23
N THR A 246 -2.48 -9.89 -2.53
CA THR A 246 -2.42 -10.48 -3.89
C THR A 246 -3.12 -9.57 -4.91
N ARG A 247 -4.32 -9.06 -4.57
CA ARG A 247 -5.06 -8.13 -5.42
C ARG A 247 -4.34 -6.80 -5.59
N THR A 248 -3.76 -6.28 -4.51
CA THR A 248 -2.97 -5.04 -4.55
C THR A 248 -1.82 -5.17 -5.54
N LEU A 249 -1.04 -6.26 -5.47
CA LEU A 249 0.07 -6.47 -6.41
C LEU A 249 -0.41 -6.64 -7.85
N ALA A 250 -1.46 -7.42 -8.06
CA ALA A 250 -2.04 -7.62 -9.40
C ALA A 250 -2.51 -6.28 -9.99
N PHE A 251 -3.23 -5.48 -9.21
CA PHE A 251 -3.74 -4.18 -9.62
C PHE A 251 -2.60 -3.18 -9.91
N LEU A 252 -1.60 -3.07 -9.03
CA LEU A 252 -0.45 -2.19 -9.25
C LEU A 252 0.37 -2.63 -10.46
N ASN A 253 0.59 -3.92 -10.66
CA ASN A 253 1.29 -4.46 -11.83
C ASN A 253 0.54 -4.12 -13.12
N ALA A 254 -0.77 -4.30 -13.15
CA ALA A 254 -1.60 -4.02 -14.32
C ALA A 254 -1.61 -2.54 -14.72
N ASN A 255 -1.45 -1.63 -13.77
CA ASN A 255 -1.57 -0.19 -14.01
C ASN A 255 -0.23 0.56 -14.04
N LEU A 256 0.82 0.02 -13.40
CA LEU A 256 2.11 0.71 -13.28
C LEU A 256 3.28 -0.01 -14.00
N ARG A 257 3.07 -1.22 -14.57
CA ARG A 257 4.14 -1.98 -15.24
C ARG A 257 3.85 -2.29 -16.72
N LYS A 258 3.01 -1.50 -17.32
CA LYS A 258 2.74 -1.58 -18.78
C LYS A 258 3.83 -0.91 -19.58
#